data_4ea1b55ac091b391fb07869bf09d3dc6
#
_entry.id   4ea1b55ac091b391fb07869bf09d3dc6
#
_cell.length_a   1.000
_cell.length_b   1.000
_cell.length_c   1.000
_cell.angle_alpha   90.00
_cell.angle_beta   90.00
_cell.angle_gamma   90.00
#
_symmetry.space_group_name_H-M   'P 1'
#
loop_
_entity.id
_entity.type
_entity.pdbx_description
1 polymer ?
#
loop_
_entity_poly.entity_id
_entity_poly.type
_entity_poly.pdbx_seq_one_letter_code
_entity_poly.pdbx_strand_id
1 'polypeptide(L)'
;AERVIVSQLQRSPGVFFDESTHPNGTKLYQARIIPARGSWVDFTTDINDCLFVIIDRRRKFPVTMLLRALGYSSNNDICKAFGSLITLDVKGGDIEKYIGATITEDVIDTQTGEIFYEGGTELSASIIQKLQENGVSNLNVIDGNKDFSSMLILNTISKDPTRDTESALGVVYQLLRTSE
;
A
#
# COMPACT_ATOMS: atom_id res chain seq x y z
N ALA A 1 57.26 11.00 8.02
CA ALA A 1 56.73 9.91 7.19
C ALA A 1 55.80 10.48 6.12
N GLU A 2 56.00 10.08 4.89
CA GLU A 2 55.10 10.44 3.80
C GLU A 2 53.76 9.69 3.98
N ARG A 3 52.64 10.41 3.86
CA ARG A 3 51.32 9.87 3.96
C ARG A 3 50.49 10.34 2.75
N VAL A 4 49.72 9.43 2.18
CA VAL A 4 48.80 9.72 1.08
C VAL A 4 47.37 9.60 1.61
N ILE A 5 46.58 10.65 1.39
CA ILE A 5 45.13 10.59 1.68
C ILE A 5 44.48 9.86 0.52
N VAL A 6 43.90 8.70 0.79
CA VAL A 6 43.15 7.93 -0.19
C VAL A 6 41.72 8.40 -0.20
N SER A 7 41.23 8.84 -1.35
CA SER A 7 39.83 9.20 -1.55
C SER A 7 38.97 7.92 -1.66
N GLN A 8 37.88 7.86 -0.91
CA GLN A 8 36.86 6.82 -1.05
C GLN A 8 35.73 7.32 -1.93
N LEU A 9 35.42 6.54 -2.96
CA LEU A 9 34.25 6.82 -3.80
C LEU A 9 33.00 6.32 -3.06
N GLN A 10 32.07 7.23 -2.81
CA GLN A 10 30.76 6.92 -2.21
C GLN A 10 29.68 7.32 -3.21
N ARG A 11 28.53 6.61 -3.16
CA ARG A 11 27.36 6.99 -3.93
C ARG A 11 26.81 8.32 -3.42
N SER A 12 26.51 9.24 -4.35
CA SER A 12 25.90 10.52 -4.01
C SER A 12 24.54 10.32 -3.35
N PRO A 13 24.19 11.14 -2.34
CA PRO A 13 22.81 11.17 -1.82
C PRO A 13 21.82 11.49 -2.95
N GLY A 14 20.63 10.90 -2.86
CA GLY A 14 19.57 11.15 -3.84
C GLY A 14 18.59 10.01 -3.95
N VAL A 15 17.67 10.14 -4.90
CA VAL A 15 16.70 9.11 -5.27
C VAL A 15 17.06 8.56 -6.65
N PHE A 16 17.18 7.24 -6.74
CA PHE A 16 17.57 6.54 -7.96
C PHE A 16 16.46 5.57 -8.35
N PHE A 17 16.11 5.57 -9.63
CA PHE A 17 15.10 4.67 -10.19
C PHE A 17 15.76 3.69 -11.15
N ASP A 18 15.30 2.44 -11.13
CA ASP A 18 15.79 1.39 -12.00
C ASP A 18 14.64 0.49 -12.46
N GLU A 19 14.80 -0.11 -13.63
CA GLU A 19 13.87 -1.08 -14.19
C GLU A 19 14.66 -2.34 -14.56
N SER A 20 14.14 -3.49 -14.16
CA SER A 20 14.67 -4.79 -14.56
C SER A 20 13.57 -5.67 -15.11
N THR A 21 13.94 -6.70 -15.87
CA THR A 21 12.98 -7.66 -16.40
C THR A 21 13.24 -9.03 -15.76
N HIS A 22 12.24 -9.57 -15.10
CA HIS A 22 12.30 -10.91 -14.57
C HIS A 22 12.34 -11.94 -15.72
N PRO A 23 12.93 -13.12 -15.56
CA PRO A 23 12.99 -14.17 -16.61
C PRO A 23 11.63 -14.56 -17.20
N ASN A 24 10.54 -14.39 -16.46
CA ASN A 24 9.18 -14.61 -16.96
C ASN A 24 8.61 -13.47 -17.84
N GLY A 25 9.40 -12.42 -18.10
CA GLY A 25 8.99 -11.26 -18.89
C GLY A 25 8.33 -10.13 -18.11
N THR A 26 8.10 -10.28 -16.80
CA THR A 26 7.51 -9.21 -15.97
C THR A 26 8.51 -8.12 -15.70
N LYS A 27 8.11 -6.86 -15.91
CA LYS A 27 8.91 -5.70 -15.55
C LYS A 27 8.85 -5.46 -14.04
N LEU A 28 10.02 -5.31 -13.44
CA LEU A 28 10.20 -4.99 -12.03
C LEU A 28 10.79 -3.60 -11.90
N TYR A 29 10.23 -2.81 -11.01
CA TYR A 29 10.64 -1.44 -10.75
C TYR A 29 11.29 -1.34 -9.38
N GLN A 30 12.32 -0.54 -9.30
CA GLN A 30 13.03 -0.25 -8.05
C GLN A 30 13.25 1.24 -7.92
N ALA A 31 13.06 1.75 -6.69
CA ALA A 31 13.47 3.08 -6.30
C ALA A 31 14.34 2.99 -5.05
N ARG A 32 15.48 3.68 -5.05
CA ARG A 32 16.40 3.69 -3.92
C ARG A 32 16.59 5.11 -3.41
N ILE A 33 16.38 5.29 -2.12
CA ILE A 33 16.69 6.53 -1.42
C ILE A 33 18.02 6.36 -0.70
N ILE A 34 19.00 7.16 -1.07
CA ILE A 34 20.31 7.22 -0.43
C ILE A 34 20.39 8.56 0.29
N PRO A 35 20.32 8.57 1.64
CA PRO A 35 20.47 9.80 2.40
C PRO A 35 21.95 10.23 2.47
N ALA A 36 22.21 11.49 2.78
CA ALA A 36 23.55 11.98 3.07
C ALA A 36 24.15 11.26 4.29
N ARG A 37 23.30 10.89 5.25
CA ARG A 37 23.65 10.14 6.45
C ARG A 37 22.46 9.29 6.89
N GLY A 38 22.71 8.01 7.15
CA GLY A 38 21.70 7.06 7.62
C GLY A 38 21.52 5.86 6.69
N SER A 39 20.49 5.10 6.97
CA SER A 39 20.19 3.86 6.26
C SER A 39 19.58 4.11 4.87
N TRP A 40 19.91 3.23 3.93
CA TRP A 40 19.30 3.22 2.60
C TRP A 40 17.91 2.61 2.66
N VAL A 41 17.01 3.15 1.85
CA VAL A 41 15.65 2.63 1.71
C VAL A 41 15.41 2.27 0.25
N ASP A 42 15.11 1.00 0.01
CA ASP A 42 14.80 0.47 -1.32
C ASP A 42 13.30 0.15 -1.39
N PHE A 43 12.64 0.62 -2.44
CA PHE A 43 11.28 0.23 -2.81
C PHE A 43 11.36 -0.66 -4.03
N THR A 44 10.73 -1.82 -3.99
CA THR A 44 10.77 -2.78 -5.09
C THR A 44 9.37 -3.35 -5.37
N THR A 45 9.07 -3.57 -6.65
CA THR A 45 7.92 -4.38 -7.03
C THR A 45 8.31 -5.85 -7.15
N ASP A 46 7.38 -6.75 -6.94
CA ASP A 46 7.58 -8.18 -7.17
C ASP A 46 6.77 -8.67 -8.39
N ILE A 47 6.91 -9.96 -8.70
CA ILE A 47 6.21 -10.60 -9.83
C ILE A 47 4.68 -10.67 -9.66
N ASN A 48 4.17 -10.44 -8.45
CA ASN A 48 2.75 -10.41 -8.13
C ASN A 48 2.19 -8.98 -8.10
N ASP A 49 2.91 -8.02 -8.64
CA ASP A 49 2.55 -6.60 -8.64
C ASP A 49 2.25 -6.06 -7.24
N CYS A 50 3.10 -6.40 -6.28
CA CYS A 50 3.09 -5.87 -4.94
C CYS A 50 4.31 -4.99 -4.71
N LEU A 51 4.15 -3.94 -3.93
CA LEU A 51 5.21 -3.00 -3.60
C LEU A 51 5.76 -3.28 -2.20
N PHE A 52 7.06 -3.53 -2.13
CA PHE A 52 7.80 -3.81 -0.90
C PHE A 52 8.84 -2.74 -0.61
N VAL A 53 9.18 -2.63 0.66
CA VAL A 53 10.27 -1.78 1.14
C VAL A 53 11.33 -2.64 1.84
N ILE A 54 12.59 -2.26 1.64
CA ILE A 54 13.76 -2.84 2.29
C ILE A 54 14.55 -1.69 2.92
N ILE A 55 14.73 -1.75 4.22
CA ILE A 55 15.50 -0.74 4.95
C ILE A 55 16.83 -1.37 5.37
N ASP A 56 17.93 -0.72 5.02
CA ASP A 56 19.28 -1.12 5.39
C ASP A 56 19.62 -2.58 5.03
N ARG A 57 19.16 -3.02 3.85
CA ARG A 57 19.34 -4.39 3.32
C ARG A 57 18.78 -5.50 4.21
N ARG A 58 17.85 -5.15 5.09
CA ARG A 58 17.19 -6.10 5.99
C ARG A 58 16.03 -6.82 5.29
N ARG A 59 15.15 -7.47 6.04
CA ARG A 59 14.02 -8.21 5.49
C ARG A 59 13.02 -7.26 4.81
N LYS A 60 12.57 -7.63 3.61
CA LYS A 60 11.53 -6.89 2.91
C LYS A 60 10.16 -7.06 3.56
N PHE A 61 9.38 -6.01 3.56
CA PHE A 61 8.00 -6.00 4.03
C PHE A 61 7.12 -5.08 3.16
N PRO A 62 5.77 -5.23 3.19
CA PRO A 62 4.88 -4.40 2.38
C PRO A 62 5.05 -2.91 2.65
N VAL A 63 5.06 -2.08 1.60
CA VAL A 63 5.20 -0.62 1.76
C VAL A 63 4.06 -0.01 2.55
N THR A 64 2.86 -0.60 2.47
CA THR A 64 1.68 -0.14 3.24
C THR A 64 1.90 -0.23 4.74
N MET A 65 2.63 -1.24 5.21
CA MET A 65 3.03 -1.36 6.61
C MET A 65 3.94 -0.20 7.06
N LEU A 66 4.89 0.20 6.23
CA LEU A 66 5.72 1.38 6.49
C LEU A 66 4.87 2.66 6.54
N LEU A 67 3.95 2.83 5.59
CA LEU A 67 3.06 3.99 5.54
C LEU A 67 2.16 4.07 6.78
N ARG A 68 1.61 2.95 7.24
CA ARG A 68 0.84 2.90 8.49
C ARG A 68 1.70 3.29 9.69
N ALA A 69 2.91 2.80 9.77
CA ALA A 69 3.86 3.19 10.82
C ALA A 69 4.19 4.69 10.80
N LEU A 70 4.17 5.32 9.62
CA LEU A 70 4.37 6.76 9.45
C LEU A 70 3.11 7.62 9.68
N GLY A 71 1.95 6.99 9.95
CA GLY A 71 0.72 7.70 10.31
C GLY A 71 -0.45 7.56 9.34
N TYR A 72 -0.27 6.94 8.17
CA TYR A 72 -1.37 6.59 7.25
C TYR A 72 -2.04 5.30 7.74
N SER A 73 -2.85 5.41 8.79
CA SER A 73 -3.31 4.27 9.57
C SER A 73 -4.29 3.38 8.81
N SER A 74 -5.30 3.95 8.17
CA SER A 74 -6.37 3.23 7.49
C SER A 74 -6.05 2.92 6.02
N ASN A 75 -6.79 1.96 5.44
CA ASN A 75 -6.73 1.70 4.00
C ASN A 75 -7.16 2.94 3.19
N ASN A 76 -8.16 3.68 3.68
CA ASN A 76 -8.61 4.92 3.06
C ASN A 76 -7.48 5.98 3.01
N ASP A 77 -6.73 6.13 4.09
CA ASP A 77 -5.60 7.07 4.15
C ASP A 77 -4.51 6.71 3.13
N ILE A 78 -4.19 5.43 3.02
CA ILE A 78 -3.21 4.93 2.04
C ILE A 78 -3.72 5.14 0.61
N CYS A 79 -4.95 4.72 0.31
CA CYS A 79 -5.53 4.88 -1.03
C CYS A 79 -5.64 6.36 -1.42
N LYS A 80 -5.97 7.23 -0.47
CA LYS A 80 -6.04 8.68 -0.69
C LYS A 80 -4.66 9.28 -1.00
N ALA A 81 -3.62 8.84 -0.29
CA ALA A 81 -2.24 9.30 -0.51
C ALA A 81 -1.74 8.98 -1.93
N PHE A 82 -2.18 7.88 -2.52
CA PHE A 82 -1.85 7.50 -3.90
C PHE A 82 -2.86 8.01 -4.94
N GLY A 83 -3.87 8.77 -4.55
CA GLY A 83 -4.91 9.24 -5.46
C GLY A 83 -5.81 8.13 -6.01
N SER A 84 -5.86 6.98 -5.35
CA SER A 84 -6.59 5.78 -5.78
C SER A 84 -7.93 5.61 -5.06
N LEU A 85 -8.23 6.42 -4.04
CA LEU A 85 -9.50 6.35 -3.31
C LEU A 85 -10.63 6.93 -4.14
N ILE A 86 -11.71 6.14 -4.28
CA ILE A 86 -12.94 6.54 -4.95
C ILE A 86 -14.06 6.51 -3.92
N THR A 87 -14.76 7.64 -3.75
CA THR A 87 -15.96 7.73 -2.91
C THR A 87 -17.19 7.70 -3.80
N LEU A 88 -18.03 6.68 -3.63
CA LEU A 88 -19.23 6.46 -4.41
C LEU A 88 -20.47 6.90 -3.64
N ASP A 89 -21.42 7.53 -4.33
CA ASP A 89 -22.78 7.71 -3.83
C ASP A 89 -23.57 6.42 -4.11
N VAL A 90 -23.93 5.71 -3.04
CA VAL A 90 -24.64 4.41 -3.12
C VAL A 90 -26.03 4.54 -3.72
N LYS A 91 -26.66 5.71 -3.62
CA LYS A 91 -27.98 5.99 -4.21
C LYS A 91 -27.90 6.51 -5.65
N GLY A 92 -26.70 6.90 -6.09
CA GLY A 92 -26.47 7.38 -7.45
C GLY A 92 -26.45 6.24 -8.47
N GLY A 93 -26.96 6.50 -9.68
CA GLY A 93 -27.00 5.51 -10.77
C GLY A 93 -25.64 5.12 -11.34
N ASP A 94 -24.57 5.80 -10.93
CA ASP A 94 -23.22 5.53 -11.44
C ASP A 94 -22.46 4.44 -10.69
N ILE A 95 -22.97 3.98 -9.55
CA ILE A 95 -22.29 2.98 -8.72
C ILE A 95 -22.10 1.64 -9.46
N GLU A 96 -23.01 1.29 -10.35
CA GLU A 96 -22.93 0.05 -11.14
C GLU A 96 -21.69 -0.02 -12.06
N LYS A 97 -21.13 1.14 -12.42
CA LYS A 97 -19.89 1.22 -13.21
C LYS A 97 -18.66 0.70 -12.45
N TYR A 98 -18.76 0.63 -11.13
CA TYR A 98 -17.68 0.22 -10.23
C TYR A 98 -17.85 -1.21 -9.70
N ILE A 99 -18.74 -2.01 -10.31
CA ILE A 99 -18.82 -3.45 -10.01
C ILE A 99 -17.45 -4.07 -10.33
N GLY A 100 -16.91 -4.84 -9.38
CA GLY A 100 -15.55 -5.38 -9.43
C GLY A 100 -14.50 -4.55 -8.70
N ALA A 101 -14.82 -3.31 -8.29
CA ALA A 101 -13.96 -2.55 -7.40
C ALA A 101 -13.97 -3.15 -5.98
N THR A 102 -12.94 -2.86 -5.19
CA THR A 102 -12.76 -3.42 -3.84
C THR A 102 -13.13 -2.38 -2.78
N ILE A 103 -13.97 -2.76 -1.83
CA ILE A 103 -14.29 -1.96 -0.65
C ILE A 103 -13.03 -1.80 0.20
N THR A 104 -12.68 -0.56 0.56
CA THR A 104 -11.40 -0.27 1.24
C THR A 104 -11.45 -0.55 2.74
N GLU A 105 -12.57 -0.25 3.39
CA GLU A 105 -12.78 -0.40 4.83
C GLU A 105 -14.07 -1.14 5.12
N ASP A 106 -14.19 -1.64 6.35
CA ASP A 106 -15.42 -2.29 6.81
C ASP A 106 -16.61 -1.35 6.71
N VAL A 107 -17.69 -1.83 6.15
CA VAL A 107 -18.99 -1.13 6.11
C VAL A 107 -19.81 -1.53 7.32
N ILE A 108 -20.01 -0.58 8.23
CA ILE A 108 -20.63 -0.82 9.53
C ILE A 108 -22.02 -0.19 9.56
N ASP A 109 -22.98 -0.92 10.12
CA ASP A 109 -24.26 -0.34 10.50
C ASP A 109 -24.06 0.68 11.62
N THR A 110 -24.40 1.93 11.36
CA THR A 110 -24.25 3.03 12.33
C THR A 110 -25.19 2.92 13.53
N GLN A 111 -26.24 2.10 13.44
CA GLN A 111 -27.23 1.91 14.51
C GLN A 111 -26.90 0.72 15.41
N THR A 112 -26.49 -0.39 14.82
CA THR A 112 -26.23 -1.65 15.54
C THR A 112 -24.75 -1.91 15.80
N GLY A 113 -23.87 -1.29 15.04
CA GLY A 113 -22.42 -1.55 15.05
C GLY A 113 -22.02 -2.86 14.34
N GLU A 114 -22.95 -3.53 13.69
CA GLU A 114 -22.66 -4.74 12.92
C GLU A 114 -21.92 -4.41 11.62
N ILE A 115 -20.96 -5.28 11.26
CA ILE A 115 -20.24 -5.18 10.00
C ILE A 115 -21.10 -5.80 8.90
N PHE A 116 -21.56 -5.00 7.93
CA PHE A 116 -22.25 -5.50 6.76
C PHE A 116 -21.32 -6.21 5.80
N TYR A 117 -20.16 -5.60 5.53
CA TYR A 117 -19.12 -6.12 4.66
C TYR A 117 -17.74 -5.71 5.18
N GLU A 118 -16.81 -6.65 5.15
CA GLU A 118 -15.42 -6.37 5.50
C GLU A 118 -14.69 -5.64 4.38
N GLY A 119 -13.70 -4.81 4.75
CA GLY A 119 -12.74 -4.25 3.82
C GLY A 119 -12.04 -5.36 3.04
N GLY A 120 -11.81 -5.13 1.74
CA GLY A 120 -11.29 -6.15 0.84
C GLY A 120 -12.36 -6.92 0.06
N THR A 121 -13.63 -6.73 0.37
CA THR A 121 -14.75 -7.34 -0.36
C THR A 121 -14.91 -6.69 -1.74
N GLU A 122 -15.07 -7.50 -2.78
CA GLU A 122 -15.33 -7.04 -4.13
C GLU A 122 -16.79 -6.61 -4.30
N LEU A 123 -17.01 -5.43 -4.87
CA LEU A 123 -18.33 -4.85 -5.07
C LEU A 123 -19.10 -5.62 -6.15
N SER A 124 -20.30 -6.08 -5.80
CA SER A 124 -21.24 -6.75 -6.71
C SER A 124 -22.61 -6.08 -6.72
N ALA A 125 -23.43 -6.40 -7.71
CA ALA A 125 -24.80 -5.88 -7.78
C ALA A 125 -25.63 -6.20 -6.53
N SER A 126 -25.48 -7.41 -5.97
CA SER A 126 -26.18 -7.82 -4.75
C SER A 126 -25.75 -7.02 -3.51
N ILE A 127 -24.46 -6.66 -3.44
CA ILE A 127 -23.93 -5.81 -2.37
C ILE A 127 -24.49 -4.41 -2.48
N ILE A 128 -24.49 -3.84 -3.69
CA ILE A 128 -25.05 -2.50 -3.97
C ILE A 128 -26.51 -2.44 -3.49
N GLN A 129 -27.33 -3.43 -3.87
CA GLN A 129 -28.73 -3.48 -3.47
C GLN A 129 -28.88 -3.50 -1.96
N LYS A 130 -28.13 -4.35 -1.26
CA LYS A 130 -28.18 -4.43 0.22
C LYS A 130 -27.74 -3.13 0.89
N LEU A 131 -26.71 -2.46 0.38
CA LEU A 131 -26.27 -1.17 0.89
C LEU A 131 -27.34 -0.10 0.72
N GLN A 132 -28.04 -0.09 -0.42
CA GLN A 132 -29.17 0.82 -0.69
C GLN A 132 -30.35 0.56 0.27
N GLU A 133 -30.71 -0.72 0.48
CA GLU A 133 -31.77 -1.13 1.42
C GLU A 133 -31.48 -0.74 2.86
N ASN A 134 -30.21 -0.80 3.28
CA ASN A 134 -29.77 -0.43 4.62
C ASN A 134 -29.45 1.07 4.77
N GLY A 135 -29.70 1.89 3.75
CA GLY A 135 -29.59 3.33 3.81
C GLY A 135 -28.16 3.87 3.86
N VAL A 136 -27.17 3.07 3.46
CA VAL A 136 -25.77 3.52 3.34
C VAL A 136 -25.70 4.58 2.24
N SER A 137 -25.13 5.73 2.55
CA SER A 137 -25.07 6.87 1.62
C SER A 137 -23.82 6.86 0.76
N ASN A 138 -22.66 6.62 1.37
CA ASN A 138 -21.37 6.68 0.71
C ASN A 138 -20.58 5.39 0.92
N LEU A 139 -19.80 5.02 -0.08
CA LEU A 139 -18.93 3.86 -0.07
C LEU A 139 -17.56 4.23 -0.61
N ASN A 140 -16.50 3.89 0.12
CA ASN A 140 -15.13 4.05 -0.36
C ASN A 140 -14.62 2.76 -0.98
N VAL A 141 -14.12 2.87 -2.20
CA VAL A 141 -13.59 1.74 -2.97
C VAL A 141 -12.27 2.09 -3.63
N ILE A 142 -11.52 1.07 -4.00
CA ILE A 142 -10.36 1.16 -4.89
C ILE A 142 -10.64 0.29 -6.12
N ASP A 143 -10.40 0.84 -7.30
CA ASP A 143 -10.49 0.09 -8.56
C ASP A 143 -9.10 -0.29 -9.04
N GLY A 144 -8.72 -1.55 -8.85
CA GLY A 144 -7.43 -2.09 -9.28
C GLY A 144 -7.23 -2.09 -10.80
N ASN A 145 -8.31 -1.96 -11.58
CA ASN A 145 -8.23 -1.90 -13.03
C ASN A 145 -8.10 -0.46 -13.58
N LYS A 146 -8.21 0.54 -12.73
CA LYS A 146 -8.14 1.95 -13.14
C LYS A 146 -6.76 2.32 -13.68
N ASP A 147 -5.71 1.98 -12.96
CA ASP A 147 -4.32 2.26 -13.30
C ASP A 147 -3.36 1.33 -12.55
N PHE A 148 -2.08 1.37 -12.95
CA PHE A 148 -1.05 0.54 -12.37
C PHE A 148 -0.82 0.82 -10.87
N SER A 149 -0.90 2.08 -10.44
CA SER A 149 -0.74 2.46 -9.04
C SER A 149 -1.85 1.88 -8.17
N SER A 150 -3.09 1.96 -8.63
CA SER A 150 -4.25 1.39 -7.91
C SER A 150 -4.13 -0.13 -7.77
N MET A 151 -3.69 -0.82 -8.81
CA MET A 151 -3.44 -2.25 -8.79
C MET A 151 -2.33 -2.62 -7.79
N LEU A 152 -1.20 -1.92 -7.82
CA LEU A 152 -0.09 -2.15 -6.89
C LEU A 152 -0.52 -1.96 -5.44
N ILE A 153 -1.24 -0.89 -5.15
CA ILE A 153 -1.67 -0.58 -3.79
C ILE A 153 -2.70 -1.59 -3.29
N LEU A 154 -3.66 -1.96 -4.11
CA LEU A 154 -4.65 -2.99 -3.76
C LEU A 154 -3.98 -4.33 -3.44
N ASN A 155 -3.07 -4.78 -4.29
CA ASN A 155 -2.33 -6.03 -4.09
C ASN A 155 -1.45 -5.97 -2.84
N THR A 156 -0.82 -4.83 -2.58
CA THR A 156 0.04 -4.64 -1.41
C THR A 156 -0.77 -4.62 -0.12
N ILE A 157 -1.91 -3.93 -0.09
CA ILE A 157 -2.83 -3.92 1.07
C ILE A 157 -3.30 -5.34 1.40
N SER A 158 -3.62 -6.14 0.40
CA SER A 158 -4.09 -7.52 0.61
C SER A 158 -3.03 -8.44 1.22
N LYS A 159 -1.74 -8.10 1.07
CA LYS A 159 -0.60 -8.83 1.68
C LYS A 159 -0.15 -8.25 3.02
N ASP A 160 -0.62 -7.08 3.39
CA ASP A 160 -0.27 -6.42 4.65
C ASP A 160 -1.11 -7.01 5.81
N PRO A 161 -0.50 -7.64 6.82
CA PRO A 161 -1.21 -8.18 7.96
C PRO A 161 -1.61 -7.12 8.98
N THR A 162 -1.08 -5.89 8.86
CA THR A 162 -1.36 -4.80 9.81
C THR A 162 -2.58 -4.00 9.38
N ARG A 163 -3.29 -3.40 10.36
CA ARG A 163 -4.54 -2.66 10.11
C ARG A 163 -4.50 -1.19 10.54
N ASP A 164 -3.55 -0.85 11.39
CA ASP A 164 -3.40 0.49 11.96
C ASP A 164 -1.94 0.84 12.23
N THR A 165 -1.71 2.08 12.66
CA THR A 165 -0.37 2.59 12.99
C THR A 165 0.28 1.81 14.11
N GLU A 166 -0.45 1.45 15.16
CA GLU A 166 0.11 0.78 16.33
C GLU A 166 0.60 -0.64 15.99
N SER A 167 -0.23 -1.43 15.31
CA SER A 167 0.16 -2.77 14.86
C SER A 167 1.33 -2.73 13.88
N ALA A 168 1.34 -1.76 12.96
CA ALA A 168 2.43 -1.58 12.00
C ALA A 168 3.74 -1.21 12.69
N LEU A 169 3.74 -0.29 13.65
CA LEU A 169 4.93 0.08 14.43
C LEU A 169 5.53 -1.12 15.15
N GLY A 170 4.69 -1.96 15.78
CA GLY A 170 5.14 -3.16 16.47
C GLY A 170 5.86 -4.14 15.55
N VAL A 171 5.27 -4.43 14.38
CA VAL A 171 5.84 -5.36 13.40
C VAL A 171 7.10 -4.80 12.75
N VAL A 172 7.09 -3.53 12.32
CA VAL A 172 8.27 -2.87 11.71
C VAL A 172 9.42 -2.83 12.70
N TYR A 173 9.16 -2.50 13.97
CA TYR A 173 10.17 -2.51 15.01
C TYR A 173 10.82 -3.89 15.16
N GLN A 174 10.02 -4.95 15.21
CA GLN A 174 10.54 -6.32 15.27
C GLN A 174 11.39 -6.66 14.03
N LEU A 175 10.91 -6.34 12.82
CA LEU A 175 11.62 -6.63 11.57
C LEU A 175 12.97 -5.91 11.48
N LEU A 176 13.06 -4.69 12.02
CA LEU A 176 14.29 -3.91 12.01
C LEU A 176 15.26 -4.33 13.12
N ARG A 177 14.79 -4.91 14.20
CA ARG A 177 15.61 -5.28 15.36
C ARG A 177 16.13 -6.72 15.32
N THR A 178 15.37 -7.68 14.78
CA THR A 178 15.68 -9.13 14.83
C THR A 178 16.74 -9.59 13.84
N SER A 179 17.56 -8.72 13.31
CA SER A 179 18.65 -9.06 12.40
C SER A 179 20.04 -8.98 13.05
N GLU A 180 20.11 -9.09 14.36
CA GLU A 180 21.35 -9.39 15.09
C GLU A 180 21.45 -10.88 15.40
#